data_5d1feb799cb4304c122fccc35816fda0
#
_entry.id   5d1feb799cb4304c122fccc35816fda0
#
_cell.length_a   1.000
_cell.length_b   1.000
_cell.length_c   1.000
_cell.angle_alpha   90.00
_cell.angle_beta   90.00
_cell.angle_gamma   90.00
#
_symmetry.space_group_name_H-M   'P 1'
#
loop_
_entity.id
_entity.type
_entity.pdbx_description
1 polymer ?
#
loop_
_entity_poly.entity_id
_entity_poly.type
_entity_poly.pdbx_seq_one_letter_code
_entity_poly.pdbx_strand_id
1 'polypeptide(L)'
;MPQSRQRKLNKAKKRPRVARSGTAETSNSGTNNTLKVLAIALVAAVVLGGVVYFLRQRSRAGSEVTTASGLKYVDQVVGTGETPKIGQAVTVNYTGTLEDGTKFDSSLDKGQPLTFRLGRDPMIKGWEEGVSTMKVGGKRHLIIPSKLGYGSQARPKIPANSTLLFDIELLSVK
;
A
#
# COMPACT_ATOMS: atom_id res chain seq x y z
N MET A 1 22.55 70.18 48.18
CA MET A 1 22.33 71.64 48.13
C MET A 1 22.67 72.12 46.76
N PRO A 2 22.04 73.16 46.23
CA PRO A 2 20.63 73.50 46.19
C PRO A 2 20.13 73.65 44.72
N GLN A 3 18.85 73.53 44.56
CA GLN A 3 17.87 74.54 44.11
C GLN A 3 18.15 75.19 42.76
N SER A 4 17.24 75.49 41.94
CA SER A 4 15.87 75.99 42.05
C SER A 4 15.29 76.22 40.65
N ARG A 5 14.00 75.98 40.54
CA ARG A 5 12.95 76.96 40.13
C ARG A 5 13.15 77.58 38.74
N GLN A 6 12.15 77.78 37.95
CA GLN A 6 10.70 78.04 38.02
C GLN A 6 10.21 78.25 36.57
N ARG A 7 8.96 77.79 36.36
CA ARG A 7 7.80 78.57 35.90
C ARG A 7 7.88 79.35 34.59
N LYS A 8 7.01 79.23 33.75
CA LYS A 8 5.60 79.67 33.57
C LYS A 8 5.21 79.61 32.08
N LEU A 9 4.10 79.13 31.81
CA LEU A 9 2.81 79.69 31.48
C LEU A 9 2.51 79.99 30.01
N ASN A 10 1.49 79.24 29.56
CA ASN A 10 0.34 79.71 28.77
C ASN A 10 0.53 80.34 27.39
N LYS A 11 -0.06 79.74 26.38
CA LYS A 11 -1.30 80.30 25.86
C LYS A 11 -1.95 79.39 24.80
N ALA A 12 -3.19 79.19 25.03
CA ALA A 12 -4.14 78.61 24.09
C ALA A 12 -4.24 79.40 22.80
N LYS A 13 -4.45 78.74 21.67
CA LYS A 13 -5.37 79.28 20.66
C LYS A 13 -5.79 78.17 19.63
N LYS A 14 -7.07 77.87 19.71
CA LYS A 14 -8.07 77.71 18.64
C LYS A 14 -7.79 76.67 17.51
N ARG A 15 -8.76 75.73 17.50
CA ARG A 15 -9.18 74.93 16.32
C ARG A 15 -9.54 75.77 15.11
N PRO A 16 -9.49 75.16 13.90
CA PRO A 16 -10.79 74.71 13.38
C PRO A 16 -10.78 73.26 12.85
N ARG A 17 -11.90 72.72 12.92
CA ARG A 17 -12.48 71.51 12.42
C ARG A 17 -12.50 71.55 10.89
N VAL A 18 -11.93 70.54 10.21
CA VAL A 18 -12.35 70.22 8.85
C VAL A 18 -12.59 68.74 8.82
N ALA A 19 -13.84 68.42 8.58
CA ALA A 19 -14.31 67.08 8.24
C ALA A 19 -13.82 66.70 6.84
N ARG A 20 -13.33 65.47 6.64
CA ARG A 20 -13.58 64.78 5.38
C ARG A 20 -13.34 63.30 5.52
N SER A 21 -14.45 62.67 5.34
CA SER A 21 -14.73 61.49 4.51
C SER A 21 -13.85 60.30 4.68
N GLY A 22 -14.46 59.32 5.29
CA GLY A 22 -14.01 57.93 5.29
C GLY A 22 -13.87 57.37 3.89
N THR A 23 -12.76 56.71 3.68
CA THR A 23 -12.71 55.69 2.70
C THR A 23 -12.57 54.37 3.47
N ALA A 24 -13.66 53.65 3.49
CA ALA A 24 -13.68 52.29 3.99
C ALA A 24 -12.80 51.44 3.03
N GLU A 25 -11.61 51.10 3.46
CA GLU A 25 -10.90 49.98 2.87
C GLU A 25 -11.60 48.70 3.32
N THR A 26 -12.47 48.21 2.45
CA THR A 26 -12.99 46.86 2.51
C THR A 26 -11.82 45.94 2.24
N SER A 27 -11.16 45.46 3.29
CA SER A 27 -10.19 44.36 3.17
C SER A 27 -10.96 43.14 2.71
N ASN A 28 -10.79 42.83 1.42
CA ASN A 28 -11.26 41.62 0.77
C ASN A 28 -10.43 40.41 1.23
N SER A 29 -10.62 39.95 2.45
CA SER A 29 -9.94 38.80 3.04
C SER A 29 -10.76 37.49 2.89
N GLY A 30 -11.87 37.52 2.15
CA GLY A 30 -12.80 36.41 2.05
C GLY A 30 -12.40 35.33 0.99
N THR A 31 -11.65 35.70 -0.06
CA THR A 31 -11.41 34.81 -1.21
C THR A 31 -10.29 33.81 -0.97
N ASN A 32 -9.32 34.13 -0.13
CA ASN A 32 -8.18 33.23 0.13
C ASN A 32 -8.52 32.11 1.11
N ASN A 33 -9.53 32.28 1.95
CA ASN A 33 -9.94 31.26 2.90
C ASN A 33 -10.84 30.20 2.26
N THR A 34 -11.72 30.59 1.34
CA THR A 34 -12.56 29.63 0.60
C THR A 34 -11.73 28.73 -0.31
N LEU A 35 -10.71 29.26 -0.99
CA LEU A 35 -9.76 28.46 -1.80
C LEU A 35 -8.94 27.50 -0.94
N LYS A 36 -8.48 27.93 0.24
CA LYS A 36 -7.79 27.04 1.19
C LYS A 36 -8.69 25.94 1.74
N VAL A 37 -9.92 26.26 2.08
CA VAL A 37 -10.92 25.27 2.57
C VAL A 37 -11.24 24.25 1.47
N LEU A 38 -11.41 24.69 0.21
CA LEU A 38 -11.65 23.79 -0.91
C LEU A 38 -10.45 22.89 -1.20
N ALA A 39 -9.23 23.42 -1.11
CA ALA A 39 -8.01 22.63 -1.29
C ALA A 39 -7.85 21.58 -0.19
N ILE A 40 -8.13 21.93 1.07
CA ILE A 40 -8.09 20.98 2.20
C ILE A 40 -9.18 19.90 2.04
N ALA A 41 -10.39 20.26 1.60
CA ALA A 41 -11.48 19.32 1.37
C ALA A 41 -11.13 18.31 0.23
N LEU A 42 -10.49 18.79 -0.85
CA LEU A 42 -10.02 17.93 -1.94
C LEU A 42 -8.94 16.95 -1.48
N VAL A 43 -7.95 17.42 -0.73
CA VAL A 43 -6.90 16.55 -0.16
C VAL A 43 -7.51 15.53 0.80
N ALA A 44 -8.44 15.94 1.67
CA ALA A 44 -9.14 15.03 2.56
C ALA A 44 -9.95 13.97 1.80
N ALA A 45 -10.63 14.34 0.70
CA ALA A 45 -11.37 13.41 -0.14
C ALA A 45 -10.45 12.39 -0.83
N VAL A 46 -9.27 12.81 -1.32
CA VAL A 46 -8.28 11.92 -1.92
C VAL A 46 -7.70 10.96 -0.88
N VAL A 47 -7.39 11.47 0.32
CA VAL A 47 -6.86 10.63 1.43
C VAL A 47 -7.92 9.64 1.89
N LEU A 48 -9.18 10.08 2.09
CA LEU A 48 -10.29 9.21 2.47
C LEU A 48 -10.60 8.18 1.37
N GLY A 49 -10.60 8.60 0.10
CA GLY A 49 -10.74 7.71 -1.05
C GLY A 49 -9.63 6.68 -1.13
N GLY A 50 -8.38 7.08 -0.91
CA GLY A 50 -7.22 6.21 -0.83
C GLY A 50 -7.30 5.22 0.34
N VAL A 51 -7.71 5.70 1.52
CA VAL A 51 -7.91 4.84 2.70
C VAL A 51 -9.06 3.85 2.48
N VAL A 52 -10.20 4.29 1.94
CA VAL A 52 -11.33 3.40 1.62
C VAL A 52 -10.95 2.39 0.54
N TYR A 53 -10.21 2.80 -0.49
CA TYR A 53 -9.68 1.90 -1.51
C TYR A 53 -8.73 0.86 -0.90
N PHE A 54 -7.80 1.29 -0.03
CA PHE A 54 -6.86 0.42 0.67
C PHE A 54 -7.57 -0.54 1.64
N LEU A 55 -8.57 -0.05 2.39
CA LEU A 55 -9.38 -0.87 3.29
C LEU A 55 -10.25 -1.88 2.51
N ARG A 56 -10.79 -1.51 1.36
CA ARG A 56 -11.51 -2.43 0.47
C ARG A 56 -10.61 -3.52 -0.12
N GLN A 57 -9.35 -3.23 -0.37
CA GLN A 57 -8.38 -4.27 -0.77
C GLN A 57 -8.06 -5.22 0.41
N ARG A 58 -7.92 -4.68 1.63
CA ARG A 58 -7.73 -5.52 2.83
C ARG A 58 -8.94 -6.39 3.17
N SER A 59 -10.14 -5.91 2.93
CA SER A 59 -11.38 -6.68 3.18
C SER A 59 -11.63 -7.82 2.19
N ARG A 60 -10.75 -8.00 1.19
CA ARG A 60 -10.73 -9.14 0.26
C ARG A 60 -9.62 -10.12 0.55
N ALA A 61 -8.88 -9.99 1.66
CA ALA A 61 -8.07 -11.06 2.21
C ALA A 61 -9.02 -12.22 2.50
N GLY A 62 -9.00 -13.24 1.63
CA GLY A 62 -10.05 -14.23 1.54
C GLY A 62 -10.01 -15.22 2.69
N SER A 63 -11.11 -15.90 2.88
CA SER A 63 -11.17 -17.17 3.58
C SER A 63 -10.23 -18.18 2.90
N GLU A 64 -9.71 -19.12 3.66
CA GLU A 64 -8.96 -20.25 3.12
C GLU A 64 -9.83 -21.02 2.13
N VAL A 65 -9.31 -21.25 0.96
CA VAL A 65 -9.91 -22.06 -0.09
C VAL A 65 -9.17 -23.38 -0.16
N THR A 66 -9.90 -24.50 -0.18
CA THR A 66 -9.34 -25.83 -0.42
C THR A 66 -9.83 -26.34 -1.76
N THR A 67 -8.90 -26.69 -2.65
CA THR A 67 -9.23 -27.24 -3.97
C THR A 67 -9.48 -28.74 -3.92
N ALA A 68 -10.02 -29.31 -5.00
CA ALA A 68 -10.25 -30.75 -5.10
C ALA A 68 -8.94 -31.57 -5.03
N SER A 69 -7.80 -31.03 -5.42
CA SER A 69 -6.49 -31.67 -5.32
C SER A 69 -5.97 -31.73 -3.86
N GLY A 70 -6.55 -30.88 -2.98
CA GLY A 70 -6.13 -30.67 -1.60
C GLY A 70 -5.11 -29.55 -1.43
N LEU A 71 -4.87 -28.74 -2.48
CA LEU A 71 -4.17 -27.46 -2.32
C LEU A 71 -5.03 -26.52 -1.48
N LYS A 72 -4.40 -25.84 -0.52
CA LYS A 72 -5.06 -24.77 0.22
C LYS A 72 -4.39 -23.45 -0.08
N TYR A 73 -5.18 -22.37 -0.13
CA TYR A 73 -4.64 -21.04 -0.32
C TYR A 73 -5.53 -19.95 0.31
N VAL A 74 -4.88 -18.83 0.58
CA VAL A 74 -5.54 -17.61 1.04
C VAL A 74 -5.08 -16.46 0.15
N ASP A 75 -6.00 -15.76 -0.51
CA ASP A 75 -5.68 -14.52 -1.21
C ASP A 75 -5.51 -13.40 -0.19
N GLN A 76 -4.26 -13.00 0.06
CA GLN A 76 -3.94 -11.84 0.91
C GLN A 76 -4.29 -10.53 0.19
N VAL A 77 -4.03 -10.50 -1.13
CA VAL A 77 -4.41 -9.41 -2.03
C VAL A 77 -4.93 -10.03 -3.32
N VAL A 78 -6.15 -9.69 -3.72
CA VAL A 78 -6.66 -10.06 -5.04
C VAL A 78 -6.14 -9.06 -6.06
N GLY A 79 -5.31 -9.51 -7.00
CA GLY A 79 -4.81 -8.69 -8.09
C GLY A 79 -5.92 -8.21 -9.03
N THR A 80 -5.65 -7.15 -9.77
CA THR A 80 -6.60 -6.57 -10.73
C THR A 80 -6.15 -6.73 -12.20
N GLY A 81 -4.93 -7.23 -12.41
CA GLY A 81 -4.37 -7.45 -13.75
C GLY A 81 -4.79 -8.76 -14.40
N GLU A 82 -4.04 -9.17 -15.42
CA GLU A 82 -4.31 -10.37 -16.21
C GLU A 82 -4.12 -11.66 -15.37
N THR A 83 -4.90 -12.70 -15.70
CA THR A 83 -4.73 -14.04 -15.16
C THR A 83 -3.86 -14.86 -16.12
N PRO A 84 -2.83 -15.58 -15.63
CA PRO A 84 -1.93 -16.37 -16.46
C PRO A 84 -2.66 -17.48 -17.23
N LYS A 85 -2.20 -17.72 -18.46
CA LYS A 85 -2.62 -18.86 -19.29
C LYS A 85 -1.47 -19.85 -19.44
N ILE A 86 -1.79 -21.11 -19.68
CA ILE A 86 -0.78 -22.16 -19.94
C ILE A 86 0.12 -21.73 -21.12
N GLY A 87 1.42 -21.83 -20.92
CA GLY A 87 2.46 -21.46 -21.88
C GLY A 87 2.96 -20.03 -21.76
N GLN A 88 2.27 -19.14 -21.02
CA GLN A 88 2.76 -17.79 -20.79
C GLN A 88 3.90 -17.76 -19.76
N ALA A 89 4.80 -16.78 -19.91
CA ALA A 89 5.84 -16.51 -18.95
C ALA A 89 5.25 -15.72 -17.76
N VAL A 90 5.43 -16.26 -16.57
CA VAL A 90 4.93 -15.70 -15.30
C VAL A 90 6.12 -15.27 -14.47
N THR A 91 6.09 -14.03 -13.96
CA THR A 91 7.14 -13.51 -13.09
C THR A 91 6.55 -13.27 -11.70
N VAL A 92 7.20 -13.85 -10.68
CA VAL A 92 6.73 -13.80 -9.29
C VAL A 92 7.85 -13.46 -8.33
N ASN A 93 7.50 -12.79 -7.23
CA ASN A 93 8.26 -12.86 -5.99
C ASN A 93 7.69 -13.96 -5.12
N TYR A 94 8.54 -14.65 -4.36
CA TYR A 94 8.09 -15.67 -3.44
C TYR A 94 9.03 -15.83 -2.24
N THR A 95 8.47 -16.37 -1.17
CA THR A 95 9.20 -16.91 -0.03
C THR A 95 8.61 -18.27 0.32
N GLY A 96 9.45 -19.30 0.39
CA GLY A 96 9.07 -20.66 0.77
C GLY A 96 9.55 -21.02 2.15
N THR A 97 8.64 -21.52 2.99
CA THR A 97 8.91 -21.97 4.36
C THR A 97 8.30 -23.33 4.62
N LEU A 98 8.82 -24.05 5.60
CA LEU A 98 8.19 -25.23 6.20
C LEU A 98 7.19 -24.82 7.27
N GLU A 99 6.39 -25.77 7.76
CA GLU A 99 5.40 -25.54 8.84
C GLU A 99 6.05 -25.07 10.15
N ASP A 100 7.31 -25.41 10.40
CA ASP A 100 8.09 -24.95 11.55
C ASP A 100 8.69 -23.54 11.37
N GLY A 101 8.40 -22.88 10.24
CA GLY A 101 8.91 -21.58 9.90
C GLY A 101 10.31 -21.56 9.26
N THR A 102 10.94 -22.73 9.06
CA THR A 102 12.25 -22.82 8.40
C THR A 102 12.15 -22.35 6.95
N LYS A 103 12.80 -21.24 6.62
CA LYS A 103 12.86 -20.74 5.25
C LYS A 103 13.85 -21.58 4.42
N PHE A 104 13.37 -22.16 3.32
CA PHE A 104 14.22 -22.98 2.44
C PHE A 104 14.58 -22.25 1.13
N ASP A 105 13.74 -21.33 0.65
CA ASP A 105 14.02 -20.57 -0.57
C ASP A 105 13.26 -19.22 -0.60
N SER A 106 13.83 -18.22 -1.30
CA SER A 106 13.19 -16.91 -1.50
C SER A 106 13.80 -16.17 -2.68
N SER A 107 12.97 -15.62 -3.55
CA SER A 107 13.40 -14.71 -4.63
C SER A 107 13.91 -13.38 -4.07
N LEU A 108 13.37 -12.94 -2.94
CA LEU A 108 13.76 -11.70 -2.27
C LEU A 108 15.20 -11.79 -1.73
N ASP A 109 15.56 -12.93 -1.14
CA ASP A 109 16.93 -13.17 -0.65
C ASP A 109 17.94 -13.26 -1.82
N LYS A 110 17.50 -13.71 -2.99
CA LYS A 110 18.31 -13.78 -4.23
C LYS A 110 18.39 -12.43 -4.96
N GLY A 111 17.58 -11.45 -4.56
CA GLY A 111 17.53 -10.12 -5.16
C GLY A 111 16.91 -10.08 -6.57
N GLN A 112 16.27 -11.17 -7.02
CA GLN A 112 15.64 -11.24 -8.34
C GLN A 112 14.37 -12.08 -8.33
N PRO A 113 13.29 -11.63 -8.99
CA PRO A 113 12.07 -12.41 -9.20
C PRO A 113 12.34 -13.69 -10.00
N LEU A 114 11.52 -14.71 -9.80
CA LEU A 114 11.52 -15.92 -10.58
C LEU A 114 10.59 -15.76 -11.79
N THR A 115 11.10 -16.10 -12.97
CA THR A 115 10.27 -16.20 -14.19
C THR A 115 10.25 -17.64 -14.67
N PHE A 116 9.06 -18.15 -14.96
CA PHE A 116 8.85 -19.50 -15.49
C PHE A 116 7.64 -19.53 -16.44
N ARG A 117 7.56 -20.51 -17.31
CA ARG A 117 6.42 -20.73 -18.21
C ARG A 117 5.41 -21.67 -17.56
N LEU A 118 4.22 -21.16 -17.31
CA LEU A 118 3.15 -21.91 -16.65
C LEU A 118 2.77 -23.17 -17.47
N GLY A 119 2.81 -24.35 -16.83
CA GLY A 119 2.49 -25.65 -17.45
C GLY A 119 3.49 -26.11 -18.54
N ARG A 120 4.68 -25.50 -18.60
CA ARG A 120 5.77 -25.88 -19.53
C ARG A 120 7.08 -26.15 -18.80
N ASP A 121 7.44 -25.28 -17.87
CA ASP A 121 8.65 -25.45 -17.09
C ASP A 121 8.37 -26.40 -15.90
N PRO A 122 9.39 -27.14 -15.43
CA PRO A 122 9.20 -28.12 -14.35
C PRO A 122 8.97 -27.40 -13.01
N MET A 123 7.70 -27.24 -12.64
CA MET A 123 7.26 -26.69 -11.36
C MET A 123 6.52 -27.74 -10.55
N ILE A 124 6.48 -27.58 -9.22
CA ILE A 124 5.64 -28.42 -8.38
C ILE A 124 4.15 -28.15 -8.67
N LYS A 125 3.32 -29.20 -8.63
CA LYS A 125 1.90 -29.12 -9.00
C LYS A 125 1.14 -28.06 -8.23
N GLY A 126 1.44 -27.89 -6.94
CA GLY A 126 0.82 -26.87 -6.11
C GLY A 126 1.08 -25.44 -6.60
N TRP A 127 2.25 -25.17 -7.21
CA TRP A 127 2.54 -23.87 -7.83
C TRP A 127 1.78 -23.67 -9.13
N GLU A 128 1.78 -24.67 -10.01
CA GLU A 128 1.03 -24.57 -11.27
C GLU A 128 -0.45 -24.29 -11.01
N GLU A 129 -1.05 -25.03 -10.10
CA GLU A 129 -2.46 -24.84 -9.72
C GLU A 129 -2.67 -23.49 -9.01
N GLY A 130 -1.84 -23.19 -8.01
CA GLY A 130 -1.99 -22.00 -7.18
C GLY A 130 -1.77 -20.69 -7.93
N VAL A 131 -0.81 -20.65 -8.88
CA VAL A 131 -0.50 -19.44 -9.63
C VAL A 131 -1.48 -19.23 -10.80
N SER A 132 -1.98 -20.33 -11.42
CA SER A 132 -2.87 -20.25 -12.59
C SER A 132 -4.15 -19.45 -12.39
N THR A 133 -4.61 -19.31 -11.15
CA THR A 133 -5.84 -18.59 -10.79
C THR A 133 -5.58 -17.22 -10.16
N MET A 134 -4.32 -16.82 -10.00
CA MET A 134 -3.96 -15.49 -9.52
C MET A 134 -4.18 -14.43 -10.61
N LYS A 135 -4.21 -13.17 -10.21
CA LYS A 135 -4.16 -12.02 -11.11
C LYS A 135 -2.91 -11.21 -10.83
N VAL A 136 -2.36 -10.58 -11.85
CA VAL A 136 -1.21 -9.67 -11.71
C VAL A 136 -1.50 -8.61 -10.65
N GLY A 137 -0.54 -8.37 -9.76
CA GLY A 137 -0.67 -7.53 -8.56
C GLY A 137 -1.27 -8.25 -7.35
N GLY A 138 -1.61 -9.55 -7.48
CA GLY A 138 -2.13 -10.38 -6.38
C GLY A 138 -1.03 -10.92 -5.49
N LYS A 139 -1.39 -11.16 -4.21
CA LYS A 139 -0.57 -11.87 -3.22
C LYS A 139 -1.37 -13.03 -2.64
N ARG A 140 -0.78 -14.19 -2.63
CA ARG A 140 -1.40 -15.44 -2.20
C ARG A 140 -0.48 -16.22 -1.28
N HIS A 141 -1.03 -16.69 -0.18
CA HIS A 141 -0.41 -17.70 0.66
C HIS A 141 -0.86 -19.08 0.20
N LEU A 142 0.08 -19.95 -0.18
CA LEU A 142 -0.19 -21.34 -0.56
C LEU A 142 0.23 -22.28 0.55
N ILE A 143 -0.60 -23.29 0.85
CA ILE A 143 -0.30 -24.42 1.71
C ILE A 143 -0.35 -25.66 0.83
N ILE A 144 0.82 -26.16 0.47
CA ILE A 144 1.00 -27.20 -0.53
C ILE A 144 1.30 -28.52 0.20
N PRO A 145 0.37 -29.47 0.24
CA PRO A 145 0.65 -30.79 0.82
C PRO A 145 1.75 -31.50 0.00
N SER A 146 2.50 -32.38 0.63
CA SER A 146 3.66 -33.06 0.01
C SER A 146 3.36 -33.70 -1.34
N LYS A 147 2.17 -34.27 -1.54
CA LYS A 147 1.73 -34.88 -2.81
C LYS A 147 1.67 -33.90 -4.00
N LEU A 148 1.51 -32.61 -3.72
CA LEU A 148 1.53 -31.54 -4.73
C LEU A 148 2.87 -30.79 -4.74
N GLY A 149 3.80 -31.14 -3.86
CA GLY A 149 5.15 -30.66 -3.74
C GLY A 149 6.18 -31.69 -4.17
N TYR A 150 7.09 -32.04 -3.27
CA TYR A 150 8.19 -32.99 -3.56
C TYR A 150 7.90 -34.43 -3.10
N GLY A 151 6.77 -34.70 -2.48
CA GLY A 151 6.37 -36.04 -2.02
C GLY A 151 7.36 -36.64 -1.03
N SER A 152 7.73 -37.91 -1.24
CA SER A 152 8.71 -38.62 -0.42
C SER A 152 10.17 -38.28 -0.75
N GLN A 153 10.42 -37.39 -1.72
CA GLN A 153 11.78 -36.99 -2.08
C GLN A 153 12.23 -35.81 -1.20
N ALA A 154 13.23 -36.04 -0.37
CA ALA A 154 13.89 -34.96 0.36
C ALA A 154 14.67 -34.05 -0.61
N ARG A 155 14.72 -32.76 -0.30
CA ARG A 155 15.50 -31.74 -0.97
C ARG A 155 16.39 -30.99 0.04
N PRO A 156 17.40 -30.26 -0.37
CA PRO A 156 18.14 -29.40 0.56
C PRO A 156 17.19 -28.52 1.38
N LYS A 157 17.27 -28.59 2.69
CA LYS A 157 16.40 -27.91 3.66
C LYS A 157 14.92 -28.32 3.66
N ILE A 158 14.50 -29.31 2.87
CA ILE A 158 13.13 -29.80 2.81
C ILE A 158 13.13 -31.30 3.10
N PRO A 159 12.68 -31.74 4.27
CA PRO A 159 12.50 -33.17 4.57
C PRO A 159 11.51 -33.84 3.64
N ALA A 160 11.59 -35.17 3.54
CA ALA A 160 10.59 -35.94 2.82
C ALA A 160 9.19 -35.74 3.43
N ASN A 161 8.16 -35.77 2.62
CA ASN A 161 6.76 -35.63 2.98
C ASN A 161 6.39 -34.30 3.68
N SER A 162 7.18 -33.24 3.48
CA SER A 162 6.92 -31.93 4.04
C SER A 162 5.76 -31.23 3.34
N THR A 163 4.92 -30.56 4.12
CA THR A 163 4.03 -29.51 3.64
C THR A 163 4.87 -28.26 3.37
N LEU A 164 4.62 -27.62 2.26
CA LEU A 164 5.32 -26.41 1.86
C LEU A 164 4.41 -25.20 1.95
N LEU A 165 4.88 -24.13 2.56
CA LEU A 165 4.18 -22.85 2.65
C LEU A 165 4.88 -21.87 1.73
N PHE A 166 4.11 -21.16 0.89
CA PHE A 166 4.64 -20.13 0.02
C PHE A 166 3.82 -18.85 0.08
N ASP A 167 4.49 -17.74 0.32
CA ASP A 167 3.94 -16.43 0.04
C ASP A 167 4.38 -16.02 -1.35
N ILE A 168 3.43 -15.81 -2.26
CA ILE A 168 3.67 -15.51 -3.68
C ILE A 168 3.02 -14.19 -4.04
N GLU A 169 3.77 -13.33 -4.75
CA GLU A 169 3.29 -12.12 -5.39
C GLU A 169 3.46 -12.24 -6.90
N LEU A 170 2.36 -12.16 -7.65
CA LEU A 170 2.37 -12.21 -9.11
C LEU A 170 2.64 -10.82 -9.69
N LEU A 171 3.82 -10.65 -10.29
CA LEU A 171 4.29 -9.36 -10.79
C LEU A 171 3.87 -9.09 -12.24
N SER A 172 4.02 -10.08 -13.12
CA SER A 172 3.67 -9.93 -14.53
C SER A 172 3.39 -11.25 -15.22
N VAL A 173 2.68 -11.16 -16.34
CA VAL A 173 2.39 -12.24 -17.30
C VAL A 173 2.78 -11.74 -18.69
N LYS A 174 3.43 -12.61 -19.52
CA LYS A 174 3.85 -12.30 -20.90
C LYS A 174 3.61 -13.47 -21.83
#